data_68310aed02e0dc8314a856567fa2fa98
#
_entry.id   68310aed02e0dc8314a856567fa2fa98
#
_cell.length_a   1.000
_cell.length_b   1.000
_cell.length_c   1.000
_cell.angle_alpha   90.00
_cell.angle_beta   90.00
_cell.angle_gamma   90.00
#
_symmetry.space_group_name_H-M   'P 1'
#
loop_
_entity.id
_entity.type
_entity.pdbx_description
1 polymer ?
#
loop_
_entity_poly.entity_id
_entity_poly.type
_entity_poly.pdbx_seq_one_letter_code
_entity_poly.pdbx_strand_id
1 'polypeptide(L)'
;MAEVLKVLDGPQWRTYARVHERRAGRFADPFVRRREQGQAHPVEDFLFTYYTLKPGQFKRWHPGAGVILLDTAERVSWKFYRAATEDELVLAGLSPDDAHTHAECGDAVLVDVPQFVDKRGTALTFTREILGNTADKKAFFGCFGMHEWAMAYKSVQNNIRHDYLDLRLGAEGTDRVVESHRIRCSHFDAFRFFMPQAAPMNELQPTRETQRTMEQPACLHANMDIYKWAYKLIPLIDSALVMDCFELAWDARELDMRAAPYDLLDWGYEPIKVETPEGKAKYVQHQRELSERSVALRRRLLTTINTFL
;
A
#
# COMPACT_ATOMS: atom_id res chain seq x y z
N MET A 1 3.94 15.72 -25.20
CA MET A 1 2.67 15.37 -25.90
C MET A 1 1.55 16.01 -25.10
N ALA A 2 0.59 16.68 -25.76
CA ALA A 2 -0.58 17.20 -25.07
C ALA A 2 -1.29 16.01 -24.39
N GLU A 3 -1.50 16.13 -23.08
CA GLU A 3 -2.23 15.13 -22.31
C GLU A 3 -3.67 15.08 -22.84
N VAL A 4 -4.14 13.90 -23.23
CA VAL A 4 -5.53 13.74 -23.67
C VAL A 4 -6.39 13.84 -22.43
N LEU A 5 -7.03 15.00 -22.24
CA LEU A 5 -7.95 15.24 -21.13
C LEU A 5 -9.25 14.44 -21.38
N LYS A 6 -9.69 13.74 -20.33
CA LYS A 6 -10.96 13.02 -20.32
C LYS A 6 -11.97 13.81 -19.49
N VAL A 7 -13.19 13.96 -19.99
CA VAL A 7 -14.29 14.57 -19.23
C VAL A 7 -15.20 13.50 -18.67
N LEU A 8 -15.62 13.67 -17.43
CA LEU A 8 -16.66 12.89 -16.78
C LEU A 8 -17.76 13.85 -16.27
N ASP A 9 -18.98 13.63 -16.74
CA ASP A 9 -20.14 14.34 -16.25
C ASP A 9 -20.51 13.95 -14.80
N GLY A 10 -21.39 14.71 -14.16
CA GLY A 10 -21.82 14.47 -12.79
C GLY A 10 -22.33 13.06 -12.51
N PRO A 11 -23.26 12.49 -13.29
CA PRO A 11 -23.71 11.12 -13.15
C PRO A 11 -22.61 10.08 -13.27
N GLN A 12 -21.70 10.24 -14.25
CA GLN A 12 -20.61 9.31 -14.49
C GLN A 12 -19.65 9.22 -13.31
N TRP A 13 -19.05 10.37 -12.91
CA TRP A 13 -18.07 10.34 -11.84
C TRP A 13 -18.68 9.99 -10.47
N ARG A 14 -19.93 10.38 -10.19
CA ARG A 14 -20.62 9.95 -8.96
C ARG A 14 -20.84 8.44 -8.91
N THR A 15 -21.01 7.80 -10.08
CA THR A 15 -21.08 6.35 -10.16
C THR A 15 -19.76 5.71 -9.81
N TYR A 16 -18.64 6.19 -10.35
CA TYR A 16 -17.30 5.71 -9.98
C TYR A 16 -17.01 5.93 -8.49
N ALA A 17 -17.37 7.09 -7.96
CA ALA A 17 -17.20 7.40 -6.54
C ALA A 17 -17.96 6.42 -5.63
N ARG A 18 -19.22 6.12 -5.94
CA ARG A 18 -20.02 5.13 -5.19
C ARG A 18 -19.46 3.71 -5.27
N VAL A 19 -18.97 3.30 -6.44
CA VAL A 19 -18.33 1.98 -6.61
C VAL A 19 -17.07 1.89 -5.77
N HIS A 20 -16.22 2.93 -5.80
CA HIS A 20 -15.01 3.01 -4.99
C HIS A 20 -15.34 3.00 -3.49
N GLU A 21 -16.29 3.82 -3.04
CA GLU A 21 -16.70 3.89 -1.65
C GLU A 21 -17.15 2.54 -1.10
N ARG A 22 -17.95 1.79 -1.88
CA ARG A 22 -18.37 0.43 -1.52
C ARG A 22 -17.18 -0.54 -1.46
N ARG A 23 -16.25 -0.48 -2.44
CA ARG A 23 -15.06 -1.33 -2.47
C ARG A 23 -14.16 -1.06 -1.26
N ALA A 24 -13.87 0.19 -0.97
CA ALA A 24 -13.07 0.62 0.17
C ALA A 24 -13.78 0.34 1.52
N GLY A 25 -15.10 0.52 1.57
CA GLY A 25 -15.92 0.27 2.76
C GLY A 25 -15.87 -1.17 3.25
N ARG A 26 -15.67 -2.15 2.34
CA ARG A 26 -15.51 -3.56 2.74
C ARG A 26 -14.39 -3.77 3.76
N PHE A 27 -13.34 -2.97 3.68
CA PHE A 27 -12.18 -3.03 4.58
C PHE A 27 -12.23 -1.98 5.68
N ALA A 28 -12.60 -0.75 5.33
CA ALA A 28 -12.58 0.38 6.26
C ALA A 28 -13.70 0.33 7.31
N ASP A 29 -14.92 -0.08 6.92
CA ASP A 29 -16.08 -0.04 7.84
C ASP A 29 -15.96 -1.04 9.00
N PRO A 30 -15.47 -2.31 8.81
CA PRO A 30 -15.18 -3.19 9.94
C PRO A 30 -14.14 -2.61 10.91
N PHE A 31 -13.07 -2.01 10.40
CA PHE A 31 -12.06 -1.35 11.23
C PHE A 31 -12.65 -0.21 12.07
N VAL A 32 -13.45 0.68 11.43
CA VAL A 32 -14.09 1.79 12.15
C VAL A 32 -15.00 1.28 13.25
N ARG A 33 -15.86 0.28 12.97
CA ARG A 33 -16.76 -0.32 13.96
C ARG A 33 -15.99 -0.93 15.15
N ARG A 34 -14.94 -1.71 14.89
CA ARG A 34 -14.09 -2.28 15.98
C ARG A 34 -13.49 -1.18 16.84
N ARG A 35 -12.96 -0.14 16.21
CA ARG A 35 -12.38 0.99 16.93
C ARG A 35 -13.38 1.73 17.81
N GLU A 36 -14.61 1.96 17.32
CA GLU A 36 -15.71 2.57 18.09
C GLU A 36 -16.11 1.72 19.30
N GLN A 37 -15.96 0.40 19.20
CA GLN A 37 -16.23 -0.56 20.26
C GLN A 37 -15.05 -0.82 21.19
N GLY A 38 -13.91 -0.14 21.00
CA GLY A 38 -12.68 -0.39 21.76
C GLY A 38 -12.03 -1.75 21.46
N GLN A 39 -12.37 -2.36 20.31
CA GLN A 39 -11.85 -3.65 19.84
C GLN A 39 -10.73 -3.43 18.83
N ALA A 40 -9.87 -4.44 18.68
CA ALA A 40 -8.80 -4.47 17.67
C ALA A 40 -8.73 -5.86 17.03
N HIS A 41 -8.21 -5.90 15.79
CA HIS A 41 -7.98 -7.14 15.06
C HIS A 41 -6.51 -7.21 14.61
N PRO A 42 -5.75 -8.29 14.96
CA PRO A 42 -4.29 -8.33 14.77
C PRO A 42 -3.85 -8.32 13.30
N VAL A 43 -4.70 -8.78 12.40
CA VAL A 43 -4.41 -8.86 10.97
C VAL A 43 -5.06 -7.70 10.21
N GLU A 44 -6.39 -7.57 10.32
CA GLU A 44 -7.19 -6.67 9.48
C GLU A 44 -6.98 -5.19 9.79
N ASP A 45 -6.67 -4.81 11.04
CA ASP A 45 -6.50 -3.41 11.42
C ASP A 45 -5.13 -2.85 11.04
N PHE A 46 -4.17 -3.72 10.69
CA PHE A 46 -2.78 -3.35 10.50
C PHE A 46 -2.60 -2.22 9.48
N LEU A 47 -3.22 -2.32 8.31
CA LEU A 47 -3.03 -1.33 7.24
C LEU A 47 -3.59 0.06 7.60
N PHE A 48 -4.61 0.12 8.46
CA PHE A 48 -5.19 1.38 8.94
C PHE A 48 -4.48 1.96 10.17
N THR A 49 -3.72 1.14 10.90
CA THR A 49 -2.98 1.57 12.09
C THR A 49 -1.51 1.87 11.78
N TYR A 50 -0.92 1.11 10.88
CA TYR A 50 0.49 1.26 10.50
C TYR A 50 0.70 2.37 9.47
N TYR A 51 -0.16 2.44 8.45
CA TYR A 51 -0.11 3.48 7.43
C TYR A 51 -0.96 4.69 7.80
N THR A 52 -0.62 5.85 7.22
CA THR A 52 -1.19 7.15 7.66
C THR A 52 -2.49 7.54 6.96
N LEU A 53 -2.91 6.81 5.90
CA LEU A 53 -4.17 7.12 5.20
C LEU A 53 -5.37 6.71 6.07
N LYS A 54 -6.13 7.70 6.49
CA LYS A 54 -7.31 7.47 7.35
C LYS A 54 -8.46 6.83 6.58
N PRO A 55 -9.35 6.04 7.24
CA PRO A 55 -10.48 5.37 6.59
C PRO A 55 -11.37 6.29 5.76
N GLY A 56 -11.69 7.48 6.26
CA GLY A 56 -12.49 8.45 5.51
C GLY A 56 -11.81 9.00 4.26
N GLN A 57 -10.48 9.14 4.29
CA GLN A 57 -9.71 9.52 3.11
C GLN A 57 -9.57 8.35 2.13
N PHE A 58 -9.41 7.14 2.63
CA PHE A 58 -9.35 5.92 1.84
C PHE A 58 -10.64 5.66 1.05
N LYS A 59 -11.81 5.97 1.62
CA LYS A 59 -13.11 5.87 0.95
C LYS A 59 -13.37 6.99 -0.06
N ARG A 60 -12.57 8.07 -0.06
CA ARG A 60 -12.74 9.19 -0.98
C ARG A 60 -12.19 8.84 -2.35
N TRP A 61 -13.02 8.99 -3.38
CA TRP A 61 -12.64 8.70 -4.75
C TRP A 61 -11.93 9.88 -5.42
N HIS A 62 -10.86 9.57 -6.14
CA HIS A 62 -10.09 10.49 -6.98
C HIS A 62 -9.96 9.90 -8.39
N PRO A 63 -10.15 10.70 -9.45
CA PRO A 63 -10.06 10.21 -10.83
C PRO A 63 -8.62 9.96 -11.30
N GLY A 64 -7.64 10.56 -10.62
CA GLY A 64 -6.28 10.71 -11.13
C GLY A 64 -6.11 11.99 -11.97
N ALA A 65 -4.88 12.25 -12.37
CA ALA A 65 -4.57 13.36 -13.28
C ALA A 65 -5.12 13.12 -14.69
N GLY A 66 -5.31 14.19 -15.46
CA GLY A 66 -5.80 14.13 -16.84
C GLY A 66 -7.32 13.91 -16.95
N VAL A 67 -8.07 14.00 -15.84
CA VAL A 67 -9.54 13.85 -15.86
C VAL A 67 -10.20 15.12 -15.31
N ILE A 68 -11.08 15.72 -16.11
CA ILE A 68 -11.95 16.83 -15.72
C ILE A 68 -13.28 16.27 -15.23
N LEU A 69 -13.72 16.71 -14.07
CA LEU A 69 -15.02 16.38 -13.50
C LEU A 69 -15.94 17.59 -13.62
N LEU A 70 -17.10 17.42 -14.21
CA LEU A 70 -18.15 18.44 -14.30
C LEU A 70 -19.08 18.38 -13.08
N ASP A 71 -19.85 19.43 -12.82
CA ASP A 71 -20.84 19.55 -11.74
C ASP A 71 -20.26 19.26 -10.34
N THR A 72 -19.09 19.84 -10.03
CA THR A 72 -18.39 19.55 -8.75
C THR A 72 -17.54 20.74 -8.24
N ALA A 73 -18.13 21.94 -8.17
CA ALA A 73 -17.47 23.15 -7.67
C ALA A 73 -16.82 22.95 -6.29
N GLU A 74 -17.40 22.13 -5.43
CA GLU A 74 -16.90 21.88 -4.08
C GLU A 74 -15.49 21.30 -4.05
N ARG A 75 -15.09 20.57 -5.11
CA ARG A 75 -13.74 19.96 -5.18
C ARG A 75 -12.62 20.96 -5.44
N VAL A 76 -12.91 22.15 -5.87
CA VAL A 76 -11.88 23.22 -5.98
C VAL A 76 -11.22 23.49 -4.62
N SER A 77 -11.97 23.30 -3.53
CA SER A 77 -11.44 23.44 -2.15
C SER A 77 -10.56 22.26 -1.71
N TRP A 78 -10.54 21.17 -2.46
CA TRP A 78 -9.73 20.01 -2.11
C TRP A 78 -8.28 20.24 -2.48
N LYS A 79 -7.39 19.76 -1.63
CA LYS A 79 -5.96 19.89 -1.84
C LYS A 79 -5.54 19.29 -3.18
N PHE A 80 -4.77 20.06 -3.97
CA PHE A 80 -4.31 19.70 -5.30
C PHE A 80 -5.42 19.56 -6.35
N TYR A 81 -6.51 20.29 -6.19
CA TYR A 81 -7.52 20.46 -7.23
C TYR A 81 -7.62 21.93 -7.60
N ARG A 82 -8.01 22.21 -8.84
CA ARG A 82 -8.32 23.54 -9.36
C ARG A 82 -9.49 23.50 -10.33
N ALA A 83 -10.08 24.64 -10.61
CA ALA A 83 -11.01 24.79 -11.73
C ALA A 83 -10.29 24.54 -13.06
N ALA A 84 -11.00 23.95 -14.01
CA ALA A 84 -10.56 23.85 -15.39
C ALA A 84 -10.70 25.21 -16.08
N THR A 85 -9.81 25.50 -17.02
CA THR A 85 -9.95 26.66 -17.90
C THR A 85 -10.86 26.32 -19.07
N GLU A 86 -11.42 27.36 -19.72
CA GLU A 86 -12.22 27.19 -20.93
C GLU A 86 -11.45 26.45 -22.03
N ASP A 87 -10.18 26.81 -22.25
CA ASP A 87 -9.31 26.14 -23.23
C ASP A 87 -9.12 24.64 -22.92
N GLU A 88 -8.96 24.28 -21.65
CA GLU A 88 -8.84 22.85 -21.25
C GLU A 88 -10.14 22.08 -21.52
N LEU A 89 -11.29 22.72 -21.31
CA LEU A 89 -12.60 22.10 -21.56
C LEU A 89 -12.83 21.91 -23.07
N VAL A 90 -12.49 22.90 -23.90
CA VAL A 90 -12.55 22.78 -25.37
C VAL A 90 -11.58 21.71 -25.84
N LEU A 91 -10.34 21.66 -25.33
CA LEU A 91 -9.35 20.64 -25.65
C LEU A 91 -9.84 19.23 -25.27
N ALA A 92 -10.60 19.14 -24.19
CA ALA A 92 -11.22 17.89 -23.74
C ALA A 92 -12.48 17.47 -24.51
N GLY A 93 -12.91 18.30 -25.50
CA GLY A 93 -13.98 17.99 -26.46
C GLY A 93 -15.35 18.56 -26.11
N LEU A 94 -15.46 19.51 -25.18
CA LEU A 94 -16.71 20.26 -24.99
C LEU A 94 -16.92 21.26 -26.12
N SER A 95 -18.19 21.60 -26.39
CA SER A 95 -18.50 22.75 -27.26
C SER A 95 -17.97 24.05 -26.63
N PRO A 96 -17.64 25.08 -27.40
CA PRO A 96 -17.22 26.38 -26.84
C PRO A 96 -18.23 26.99 -25.86
N ASP A 97 -19.54 26.88 -26.15
CA ASP A 97 -20.61 27.41 -25.29
C ASP A 97 -20.70 26.64 -23.95
N ASP A 98 -20.60 25.30 -23.99
CA ASP A 98 -20.59 24.49 -22.77
C ASP A 98 -19.30 24.73 -21.95
N ALA A 99 -18.15 24.82 -22.63
CA ALA A 99 -16.87 25.11 -22.00
C ALA A 99 -16.89 26.48 -21.29
N HIS A 100 -17.40 27.51 -21.95
CA HIS A 100 -17.60 28.84 -21.37
C HIS A 100 -18.50 28.78 -20.12
N THR A 101 -19.65 28.11 -20.23
CA THR A 101 -20.61 27.98 -19.13
C THR A 101 -19.97 27.32 -17.89
N HIS A 102 -19.28 26.17 -18.07
CA HIS A 102 -18.63 25.49 -16.96
C HIS A 102 -17.45 26.28 -16.38
N ALA A 103 -16.70 27.01 -17.20
CA ALA A 103 -15.61 27.85 -16.74
C ALA A 103 -16.14 29.04 -15.89
N GLU A 104 -17.22 29.70 -16.32
CA GLU A 104 -17.86 30.80 -15.54
C GLU A 104 -18.46 30.26 -14.22
N CYS A 105 -19.13 29.12 -14.22
CA CYS A 105 -19.68 28.50 -13.02
C CYS A 105 -18.61 27.98 -12.07
N GLY A 106 -17.39 27.72 -12.56
CA GLY A 106 -16.28 27.15 -11.78
C GLY A 106 -16.58 25.72 -11.26
N ASP A 107 -17.43 24.98 -11.95
CA ASP A 107 -17.90 23.66 -11.54
C ASP A 107 -17.22 22.49 -12.28
N ALA A 108 -16.33 22.81 -13.24
CA ALA A 108 -15.44 21.87 -13.87
C ALA A 108 -14.08 21.87 -13.14
N VAL A 109 -13.68 20.71 -12.62
CA VAL A 109 -12.54 20.60 -11.72
C VAL A 109 -11.62 19.45 -12.11
N LEU A 110 -10.30 19.67 -12.02
CA LEU A 110 -9.28 18.65 -12.27
C LEU A 110 -8.14 18.73 -11.25
N VAL A 111 -7.27 17.71 -11.27
CA VAL A 111 -6.07 17.68 -10.43
C VAL A 111 -5.08 18.76 -10.91
N ASP A 112 -4.63 19.60 -10.00
CA ASP A 112 -3.58 20.60 -10.22
C ASP A 112 -2.21 19.91 -10.19
N VAL A 113 -1.81 19.34 -11.33
CA VAL A 113 -0.54 18.63 -11.49
C VAL A 113 0.66 19.54 -11.21
N PRO A 114 0.75 20.76 -11.76
CA PRO A 114 1.85 21.68 -11.44
C PRO A 114 2.00 21.94 -9.94
N GLN A 115 0.91 22.22 -9.23
CA GLN A 115 0.94 22.43 -7.78
C GLN A 115 1.37 21.16 -7.03
N PHE A 116 0.89 19.98 -7.48
CA PHE A 116 1.29 18.71 -6.88
C PHE A 116 2.79 18.48 -7.03
N VAL A 117 3.33 18.63 -8.24
CA VAL A 117 4.76 18.43 -8.52
C VAL A 117 5.63 19.43 -7.75
N ASP A 118 5.23 20.69 -7.68
CA ASP A 118 5.93 21.70 -6.85
C ASP A 118 6.02 21.28 -5.38
N LYS A 119 4.92 20.84 -4.80
CA LYS A 119 4.84 20.48 -3.36
C LYS A 119 5.32 19.07 -3.04
N ARG A 120 5.31 18.14 -3.98
CA ARG A 120 5.53 16.70 -3.76
C ARG A 120 6.55 16.07 -4.71
N GLY A 121 7.26 16.86 -5.53
CA GLY A 121 8.22 16.36 -6.52
C GLY A 121 9.30 15.47 -5.92
N THR A 122 9.84 15.80 -4.75
CA THR A 122 10.80 14.95 -4.04
C THR A 122 10.20 13.58 -3.67
N ALA A 123 8.95 13.55 -3.21
CA ALA A 123 8.27 12.29 -2.88
C ALA A 123 7.96 11.49 -4.14
N LEU A 124 7.61 12.16 -5.24
CA LEU A 124 7.35 11.54 -6.54
C LEU A 124 8.63 10.89 -7.09
N THR A 125 9.77 11.60 -7.09
CA THR A 125 11.07 11.08 -7.50
C THR A 125 11.52 9.91 -6.63
N PHE A 126 11.42 10.03 -5.30
CA PHE A 126 11.74 8.94 -4.39
C PHE A 126 10.89 7.70 -4.66
N THR A 127 9.58 7.88 -4.88
CA THR A 127 8.67 6.76 -5.18
C THR A 127 9.04 6.09 -6.50
N ARG A 128 9.34 6.85 -7.54
CA ARG A 128 9.83 6.30 -8.82
C ARG A 128 11.08 5.45 -8.63
N GLU A 129 12.07 5.98 -7.91
CA GLU A 129 13.34 5.28 -7.67
C GLU A 129 13.16 3.97 -6.92
N ILE A 130 12.42 3.96 -5.80
CA ILE A 130 12.24 2.76 -4.99
C ILE A 130 11.44 1.68 -5.74
N LEU A 131 10.39 2.08 -6.47
CA LEU A 131 9.58 1.15 -7.25
C LEU A 131 10.39 0.57 -8.42
N GLY A 132 11.15 1.40 -9.15
CA GLY A 132 12.00 0.99 -10.26
C GLY A 132 13.10 0.06 -9.78
N ASN A 133 13.89 0.49 -8.81
CA ASN A 133 14.97 -0.32 -8.25
C ASN A 133 14.50 -1.68 -7.71
N THR A 134 13.27 -1.73 -7.16
CA THR A 134 12.71 -2.98 -6.66
C THR A 134 12.22 -3.86 -7.81
N ALA A 135 11.61 -3.29 -8.84
CA ALA A 135 11.07 -4.04 -9.99
C ALA A 135 12.17 -4.73 -10.81
N ASP A 136 13.34 -4.10 -10.91
CA ASP A 136 14.46 -4.59 -11.72
C ASP A 136 15.28 -5.70 -11.04
N LYS A 137 15.02 -5.98 -9.77
CA LYS A 137 15.76 -6.99 -9.03
C LYS A 137 15.24 -8.40 -9.21
N LYS A 138 16.15 -9.35 -9.05
CA LYS A 138 15.80 -10.76 -8.93
C LYS A 138 15.05 -11.00 -7.61
N ALA A 139 13.89 -11.65 -7.70
CA ALA A 139 13.11 -12.05 -6.55
C ALA A 139 13.84 -13.11 -5.70
N PHE A 140 13.82 -12.91 -4.38
CA PHE A 140 14.35 -13.88 -3.41
C PHE A 140 13.21 -14.42 -2.53
N PHE A 141 12.96 -15.73 -2.62
CA PHE A 141 11.84 -16.42 -1.96
C PHE A 141 12.22 -17.18 -0.68
N GLY A 142 13.43 -17.00 -0.17
CA GLY A 142 13.94 -17.74 0.98
C GLY A 142 13.80 -17.06 2.34
N CYS A 143 13.01 -15.97 2.47
CA CYS A 143 12.87 -15.30 3.77
C CYS A 143 11.81 -15.94 4.68
N PHE A 144 10.81 -16.66 4.14
CA PHE A 144 9.78 -17.40 4.86
C PHE A 144 9.07 -16.64 5.99
N GLY A 145 8.96 -15.31 5.90
CA GLY A 145 8.37 -14.51 6.98
C GLY A 145 9.21 -14.45 8.28
N MET A 146 10.49 -14.84 8.24
CA MET A 146 11.34 -14.92 9.42
C MET A 146 11.54 -13.60 10.18
N HIS A 147 11.15 -12.48 9.59
CA HIS A 147 11.16 -11.18 10.29
C HIS A 147 10.15 -11.15 11.47
N GLU A 148 8.95 -11.74 11.35
CA GLU A 148 7.99 -11.84 12.47
C GLU A 148 8.53 -12.75 13.59
N TRP A 149 9.21 -13.84 13.22
CA TRP A 149 9.88 -14.72 14.18
C TRP A 149 11.02 -14.01 14.90
N ALA A 150 11.82 -13.21 14.18
CA ALA A 150 12.90 -12.41 14.74
C ALA A 150 12.39 -11.30 15.69
N MET A 151 11.17 -10.80 15.46
CA MET A 151 10.49 -9.85 16.37
C MET A 151 9.95 -10.51 17.64
N ALA A 152 9.79 -11.83 17.66
CA ALA A 152 9.34 -12.61 18.82
C ALA A 152 10.48 -13.40 19.50
N TYR A 153 11.72 -13.27 19.01
CA TYR A 153 12.88 -14.01 19.54
C TYR A 153 13.21 -13.60 20.98
N LYS A 154 13.49 -14.59 21.83
CA LYS A 154 13.75 -14.39 23.27
C LYS A 154 12.62 -13.62 23.97
N SER A 155 11.38 -13.95 23.67
CA SER A 155 10.18 -13.27 24.19
C SER A 155 10.09 -13.23 25.72
N VAL A 156 10.65 -14.23 26.42
CA VAL A 156 10.72 -14.24 27.90
C VAL A 156 11.59 -13.11 28.46
N GLN A 157 12.57 -12.62 27.68
CA GLN A 157 13.51 -11.57 28.07
C GLN A 157 13.15 -10.21 27.49
N ASN A 158 12.26 -10.17 26.50
CA ASN A 158 11.93 -8.97 25.73
C ASN A 158 10.42 -8.76 25.69
N ASN A 159 9.99 -7.51 25.70
CA ASN A 159 8.60 -7.16 25.37
C ASN A 159 8.41 -7.31 23.86
N ILE A 160 7.66 -8.31 23.44
CA ILE A 160 7.35 -8.53 22.03
C ILE A 160 6.21 -7.62 21.57
N ARG A 161 6.19 -7.28 20.28
CA ARG A 161 5.25 -6.32 19.72
C ARG A 161 3.78 -6.75 19.80
N HIS A 162 3.53 -8.05 19.71
CA HIS A 162 2.19 -8.66 19.81
C HIS A 162 2.08 -9.53 21.05
N ASP A 163 2.39 -8.97 22.22
CA ASP A 163 2.38 -9.64 23.53
C ASP A 163 1.00 -10.16 23.96
N TYR A 164 -0.06 -9.66 23.31
CA TYR A 164 -1.44 -10.11 23.50
C TYR A 164 -1.81 -11.35 22.67
N LEU A 165 -0.91 -11.85 21.82
CA LEU A 165 -1.07 -13.08 21.04
C LEU A 165 -0.19 -14.18 21.60
N ASP A 166 -0.76 -15.36 21.77
CA ASP A 166 0.00 -16.55 22.14
C ASP A 166 0.95 -16.99 21.03
N LEU A 167 2.12 -17.52 21.42
CA LEU A 167 3.06 -18.12 20.48
C LEU A 167 2.69 -19.60 20.24
N ARG A 168 2.45 -19.97 18.97
CA ARG A 168 2.04 -21.34 18.57
C ARG A 168 2.96 -22.46 19.10
N LEU A 169 4.24 -22.18 19.21
CA LEU A 169 5.27 -23.12 19.66
C LEU A 169 5.81 -22.78 21.05
N GLY A 170 5.18 -21.81 21.75
CA GLY A 170 5.72 -21.23 22.95
C GLY A 170 7.06 -20.50 22.74
N ALA A 171 7.62 -19.92 23.79
CA ALA A 171 8.85 -19.14 23.69
C ALA A 171 10.04 -19.96 23.20
N GLU A 172 10.29 -21.12 23.83
CA GLU A 172 11.43 -21.98 23.46
C GLU A 172 11.31 -22.56 22.06
N GLY A 173 10.08 -22.90 21.62
CA GLY A 173 9.83 -23.39 20.25
C GLY A 173 10.11 -22.31 19.22
N THR A 174 9.68 -21.08 19.49
CA THR A 174 9.94 -19.90 18.66
C THR A 174 11.45 -19.65 18.53
N ASP A 175 12.17 -19.69 19.66
CA ASP A 175 13.63 -19.50 19.68
C ASP A 175 14.35 -20.55 18.83
N ARG A 176 13.99 -21.84 18.95
CA ARG A 176 14.57 -22.90 18.13
C ARG A 176 14.34 -22.70 16.63
N VAL A 177 13.18 -22.20 16.23
CA VAL A 177 12.91 -21.89 14.82
C VAL A 177 13.82 -20.77 14.33
N VAL A 178 13.96 -19.69 15.08
CA VAL A 178 14.87 -18.57 14.74
C VAL A 178 16.31 -19.05 14.60
N GLU A 179 16.79 -19.83 15.57
CA GLU A 179 18.17 -20.33 15.62
C GLU A 179 18.49 -21.34 14.52
N SER A 180 17.48 -22.08 14.02
CA SER A 180 17.64 -23.09 12.97
C SER A 180 17.46 -22.54 11.54
N HIS A 181 17.09 -21.28 11.40
CA HIS A 181 16.82 -20.67 10.10
C HIS A 181 17.82 -19.58 9.75
N ARG A 182 18.13 -19.53 8.46
CA ARG A 182 18.87 -18.43 7.86
C ARG A 182 17.94 -17.23 7.71
N ILE A 183 18.27 -16.11 8.34
CA ILE A 183 17.47 -14.88 8.27
C ILE A 183 18.09 -13.94 7.26
N ARG A 184 17.32 -13.53 6.25
CA ARG A 184 17.79 -12.60 5.21
C ARG A 184 16.72 -11.58 4.86
N CYS A 185 16.36 -10.77 5.84
CA CYS A 185 15.43 -9.65 5.65
C CYS A 185 16.16 -8.48 5.00
N SER A 186 15.62 -7.99 3.87
CA SER A 186 16.15 -6.85 3.12
C SER A 186 15.35 -5.55 3.31
N HIS A 187 14.26 -5.60 4.10
CA HIS A 187 13.36 -4.48 4.29
C HIS A 187 13.64 -3.74 5.59
N PHE A 188 14.00 -2.46 5.50
CA PHE A 188 14.39 -1.66 6.67
C PHE A 188 13.27 -1.55 7.70
N ASP A 189 12.04 -1.22 7.29
CA ASP A 189 10.92 -1.03 8.21
C ASP A 189 10.46 -2.33 8.90
N ALA A 190 10.85 -3.52 8.42
CA ALA A 190 10.69 -4.77 9.13
C ALA A 190 11.89 -5.05 10.06
N PHE A 191 13.11 -4.93 9.53
CA PHE A 191 14.35 -5.22 10.25
C PHE A 191 14.53 -4.38 11.52
N ARG A 192 14.14 -3.11 11.51
CA ARG A 192 14.26 -2.22 12.67
C ARG A 192 13.46 -2.66 13.90
N PHE A 193 12.57 -3.63 13.75
CA PHE A 193 11.79 -4.21 14.86
C PHE A 193 12.33 -5.54 15.35
N PHE A 194 13.41 -6.04 14.78
CA PHE A 194 14.05 -7.27 15.28
C PHE A 194 14.48 -7.09 16.73
N MET A 195 14.32 -8.16 17.51
CA MET A 195 14.90 -8.17 18.85
C MET A 195 16.43 -7.97 18.77
N PRO A 196 17.04 -7.29 19.77
CA PRO A 196 18.47 -7.00 19.74
C PRO A 196 19.34 -8.23 19.52
N GLN A 197 18.93 -9.39 20.04
CA GLN A 197 19.65 -10.66 19.87
C GLN A 197 19.44 -11.28 18.49
N ALA A 198 18.33 -10.96 17.79
CA ALA A 198 18.06 -11.46 16.46
C ALA A 198 18.68 -10.60 15.35
N ALA A 199 18.86 -9.30 15.58
CA ALA A 199 19.37 -8.38 14.57
C ALA A 199 20.73 -8.80 13.99
N PRO A 200 21.74 -9.28 14.79
CA PRO A 200 22.99 -9.77 14.25
C PRO A 200 22.87 -11.08 13.44
N MET A 201 21.77 -11.83 13.61
CA MET A 201 21.51 -13.08 12.85
C MET A 201 21.03 -12.81 11.42
N ASN A 202 20.60 -11.59 11.13
CA ASN A 202 20.22 -11.21 9.77
C ASN A 202 21.47 -11.00 8.91
N GLU A 203 21.55 -11.71 7.77
CA GLU A 203 22.69 -11.61 6.85
C GLU A 203 22.84 -10.22 6.23
N LEU A 204 21.77 -9.48 6.14
CA LEU A 204 21.73 -8.14 5.59
C LEU A 204 21.51 -7.15 6.74
N GLN A 205 22.07 -5.95 6.58
CA GLN A 205 21.88 -4.88 7.56
C GLN A 205 21.21 -3.68 6.86
N PRO A 206 19.89 -3.79 6.56
CA PRO A 206 19.18 -2.70 5.89
C PRO A 206 19.05 -1.49 6.80
N THR A 207 19.35 -0.32 6.24
CA THR A 207 19.19 0.99 6.87
C THR A 207 18.19 1.83 6.09
N ARG A 208 17.80 2.99 6.64
CA ARG A 208 16.94 3.92 5.91
C ARG A 208 17.61 4.42 4.62
N GLU A 209 18.91 4.62 4.63
CA GLU A 209 19.69 5.08 3.47
C GLU A 209 19.72 4.00 2.37
N THR A 210 19.87 2.73 2.77
CA THR A 210 19.93 1.60 1.83
C THR A 210 18.57 1.06 1.41
N GLN A 211 17.47 1.55 1.96
CA GLN A 211 16.11 1.07 1.65
C GLN A 211 15.85 1.03 0.15
N ARG A 212 16.16 2.12 -0.58
CA ARG A 212 15.95 2.24 -2.04
C ARG A 212 16.69 1.18 -2.87
N THR A 213 17.79 0.64 -2.32
CA THR A 213 18.65 -0.30 -3.03
C THR A 213 18.59 -1.72 -2.48
N MET A 214 17.95 -1.98 -1.35
CA MET A 214 17.90 -3.31 -0.73
C MET A 214 16.56 -4.02 -0.90
N GLU A 215 15.46 -3.30 -1.07
CA GLU A 215 14.15 -3.93 -1.29
C GLU A 215 14.14 -4.80 -2.56
N GLN A 216 13.34 -5.88 -2.55
CA GLN A 216 13.26 -6.84 -3.64
C GLN A 216 11.79 -7.32 -3.82
N PRO A 217 11.39 -7.79 -5.04
CA PRO A 217 9.99 -7.94 -5.41
C PRO A 217 9.24 -9.06 -4.70
N ALA A 218 9.94 -10.06 -4.14
CA ALA A 218 9.28 -11.13 -3.36
C ALA A 218 9.11 -10.78 -1.86
N CYS A 219 9.60 -9.63 -1.40
CA CYS A 219 9.43 -9.20 -0.01
C CYS A 219 7.98 -8.78 0.27
N LEU A 220 7.32 -9.42 1.26
CA LEU A 220 5.94 -9.07 1.64
C LEU A 220 5.81 -7.62 2.07
N HIS A 221 6.74 -7.11 2.88
CA HIS A 221 6.74 -5.71 3.32
C HIS A 221 6.93 -4.72 2.17
N ALA A 222 7.85 -5.02 1.20
CA ALA A 222 7.98 -4.20 0.00
C ALA A 222 6.72 -4.25 -0.88
N ASN A 223 5.94 -5.34 -0.81
CA ASN A 223 4.66 -5.47 -1.50
C ASN A 223 3.55 -4.71 -0.77
N MET A 224 3.50 -4.75 0.57
CA MET A 224 2.60 -3.90 1.36
C MET A 224 2.91 -2.40 1.15
N ASP A 225 4.19 -2.04 1.07
CA ASP A 225 4.61 -0.65 0.88
C ASP A 225 4.22 -0.06 -0.49
N ILE A 226 3.88 -0.87 -1.50
CA ILE A 226 3.31 -0.36 -2.75
C ILE A 226 2.06 0.48 -2.48
N TYR A 227 1.20 0.03 -1.56
CA TYR A 227 0.04 0.82 -1.11
C TYR A 227 0.47 2.16 -0.49
N LYS A 228 1.51 2.16 0.36
CA LYS A 228 2.07 3.39 0.95
C LYS A 228 2.52 4.38 -0.13
N TRP A 229 3.20 3.89 -1.13
CA TRP A 229 3.67 4.73 -2.24
C TRP A 229 2.51 5.25 -3.09
N ALA A 230 1.52 4.42 -3.38
CA ALA A 230 0.35 4.81 -4.15
C ALA A 230 -0.48 5.89 -3.44
N TYR A 231 -0.87 5.70 -2.18
CA TYR A 231 -1.72 6.68 -1.51
C TYR A 231 -1.03 8.03 -1.24
N LYS A 232 0.30 8.05 -1.11
CA LYS A 232 1.04 9.32 -0.97
C LYS A 232 0.99 10.19 -2.23
N LEU A 233 0.64 9.60 -3.35
CA LEU A 233 0.50 10.28 -4.63
C LEU A 233 -0.96 10.65 -4.97
N ILE A 234 -1.92 10.42 -4.08
CA ILE A 234 -3.29 10.92 -4.23
C ILE A 234 -3.27 12.46 -4.18
N PRO A 235 -3.98 13.17 -5.08
CA PRO A 235 -4.93 12.71 -6.09
C PRO A 235 -4.34 12.49 -7.49
N LEU A 236 -3.02 12.56 -7.65
CA LEU A 236 -2.34 12.39 -8.95
C LEU A 236 -2.60 11.00 -9.56
N ILE A 237 -2.68 9.98 -8.70
CA ILE A 237 -2.98 8.59 -9.05
C ILE A 237 -4.47 8.31 -8.80
N ASP A 238 -5.10 7.58 -9.72
CA ASP A 238 -6.50 7.20 -9.60
C ASP A 238 -6.76 6.24 -8.43
N SER A 239 -7.95 6.35 -7.86
CA SER A 239 -8.34 5.53 -6.70
C SER A 239 -8.45 4.04 -7.00
N ALA A 240 -8.66 3.62 -8.25
CA ALA A 240 -8.74 2.21 -8.60
C ALA A 240 -7.35 1.56 -8.45
N LEU A 241 -6.29 2.24 -8.92
CA LEU A 241 -4.91 1.76 -8.74
C LEU A 241 -4.50 1.76 -7.26
N VAL A 242 -4.90 2.76 -6.47
CA VAL A 242 -4.66 2.77 -5.02
C VAL A 242 -5.34 1.58 -4.34
N MET A 243 -6.59 1.26 -4.72
CA MET A 243 -7.31 0.10 -4.19
C MET A 243 -6.66 -1.24 -4.58
N ASP A 244 -6.21 -1.38 -5.83
CA ASP A 244 -5.48 -2.58 -6.27
C ASP A 244 -4.20 -2.79 -5.43
N CYS A 245 -3.49 -1.70 -5.11
CA CYS A 245 -2.32 -1.73 -4.23
C CYS A 245 -2.69 -2.08 -2.77
N PHE A 246 -3.82 -1.57 -2.28
CA PHE A 246 -4.32 -1.88 -0.95
C PHE A 246 -4.70 -3.37 -0.82
N GLU A 247 -5.43 -3.92 -1.77
CA GLU A 247 -5.82 -5.33 -1.76
C GLU A 247 -4.59 -6.26 -1.84
N LEU A 248 -3.56 -5.90 -2.61
CA LEU A 248 -2.28 -6.61 -2.55
C LEU A 248 -1.65 -6.56 -1.16
N ALA A 249 -1.64 -5.37 -0.53
CA ALA A 249 -1.09 -5.19 0.81
C ALA A 249 -1.88 -5.99 1.86
N TRP A 250 -3.20 -6.07 1.72
CA TRP A 250 -4.07 -6.87 2.56
C TRP A 250 -3.73 -8.37 2.49
N ASP A 251 -3.66 -8.91 1.29
CA ASP A 251 -3.31 -10.33 1.07
C ASP A 251 -1.88 -10.62 1.55
N ALA A 252 -0.94 -9.68 1.35
CA ALA A 252 0.43 -9.81 1.85
C ALA A 252 0.47 -9.82 3.38
N ARG A 253 -0.33 -8.98 4.06
CA ARG A 253 -0.44 -8.99 5.52
C ARG A 253 -1.06 -10.28 6.06
N GLU A 254 -2.10 -10.80 5.40
CA GLU A 254 -2.67 -12.09 5.78
C GLU A 254 -1.62 -13.21 5.70
N LEU A 255 -0.90 -13.32 4.59
CA LEU A 255 0.15 -14.33 4.42
C LEU A 255 1.23 -14.19 5.49
N ASP A 256 1.64 -12.96 5.78
CA ASP A 256 2.67 -12.63 6.77
C ASP A 256 2.29 -13.13 8.16
N MET A 257 1.09 -12.82 8.61
CA MET A 257 0.59 -13.21 9.92
C MET A 257 0.31 -14.70 10.05
N ARG A 258 -0.18 -15.34 8.97
CA ARG A 258 -0.36 -16.81 8.96
C ARG A 258 0.96 -17.58 9.01
N ALA A 259 2.06 -16.97 8.53
CA ALA A 259 3.40 -17.55 8.61
C ALA A 259 4.16 -17.17 9.89
N ALA A 260 3.64 -16.25 10.68
CA ALA A 260 4.23 -15.74 11.91
C ALA A 260 4.18 -16.79 13.06
N PRO A 261 4.92 -16.55 14.15
CA PRO A 261 4.92 -17.45 15.31
C PRO A 261 3.62 -17.41 16.13
N TYR A 262 2.72 -16.46 15.87
CA TYR A 262 1.51 -16.22 16.66
C TYR A 262 0.40 -17.22 16.39
N ASP A 263 -0.38 -17.57 17.42
CA ASP A 263 -1.62 -18.32 17.27
C ASP A 263 -2.77 -17.39 16.85
N LEU A 264 -3.35 -17.65 15.69
CA LEU A 264 -4.43 -16.86 15.13
C LEU A 264 -5.68 -17.70 14.82
N LEU A 265 -5.78 -18.93 15.38
CA LEU A 265 -6.91 -19.81 15.13
C LEU A 265 -8.23 -19.21 15.60
N ASP A 266 -8.25 -18.56 16.76
CA ASP A 266 -9.42 -17.88 17.30
C ASP A 266 -9.84 -16.65 16.44
N TRP A 267 -8.95 -16.17 15.57
CA TRP A 267 -9.19 -15.10 14.60
C TRP A 267 -9.59 -15.62 13.21
N GLY A 268 -9.70 -16.95 13.04
CA GLY A 268 -10.07 -17.60 11.79
C GLY A 268 -8.93 -17.80 10.78
N TYR A 269 -7.68 -17.66 11.19
CA TYR A 269 -6.51 -17.82 10.32
C TYR A 269 -5.72 -19.10 10.62
N GLU A 270 -5.79 -20.05 9.69
CA GLU A 270 -4.99 -21.27 9.73
C GLU A 270 -3.51 -20.97 9.50
N PRO A 271 -2.58 -21.46 10.34
CA PRO A 271 -1.16 -21.17 10.22
C PRO A 271 -0.54 -21.81 8.97
N ILE A 272 0.43 -21.10 8.40
CA ILE A 272 1.38 -21.66 7.42
C ILE A 272 2.66 -21.97 8.18
N LYS A 273 2.87 -23.25 8.50
CA LYS A 273 3.94 -23.73 9.38
C LYS A 273 5.31 -23.71 8.68
N VAL A 274 5.90 -22.50 8.53
CA VAL A 274 7.19 -22.32 7.83
C VAL A 274 8.38 -23.01 8.50
N GLU A 275 8.21 -23.53 9.70
CA GLU A 275 9.14 -24.42 10.38
C GLU A 275 9.17 -25.83 9.79
N THR A 276 8.21 -26.19 8.91
CA THR A 276 8.14 -27.48 8.20
C THR A 276 8.43 -27.33 6.70
N PRO A 277 8.89 -28.40 6.02
CA PRO A 277 9.08 -28.37 4.57
C PRO A 277 7.80 -28.05 3.79
N GLU A 278 6.67 -28.63 4.19
CA GLU A 278 5.36 -28.45 3.55
C GLU A 278 4.88 -26.98 3.71
N GLY A 279 5.04 -26.42 4.90
CA GLY A 279 4.70 -25.03 5.18
C GLY A 279 5.57 -24.04 4.39
N LYS A 280 6.88 -24.33 4.26
CA LYS A 280 7.78 -23.55 3.40
C LYS A 280 7.35 -23.58 1.94
N ALA A 281 7.00 -24.75 1.41
CA ALA A 281 6.52 -24.89 0.03
C ALA A 281 5.24 -24.09 -0.21
N LYS A 282 4.27 -24.19 0.71
CA LYS A 282 3.00 -23.42 0.68
C LYS A 282 3.26 -21.91 0.74
N TYR A 283 4.13 -21.47 1.65
CA TYR A 283 4.49 -20.05 1.77
C TYR A 283 5.11 -19.51 0.47
N VAL A 284 6.07 -20.24 -0.12
CA VAL A 284 6.72 -19.82 -1.37
C VAL A 284 5.73 -19.75 -2.52
N GLN A 285 4.74 -20.64 -2.60
CA GLN A 285 3.70 -20.57 -3.62
C GLN A 285 2.94 -19.23 -3.51
N HIS A 286 2.37 -18.92 -2.34
CA HIS A 286 1.65 -17.65 -2.12
C HIS A 286 2.54 -16.42 -2.32
N GLN A 287 3.80 -16.49 -1.86
CA GLN A 287 4.76 -15.41 -2.04
C GLN A 287 5.03 -15.12 -3.52
N ARG A 288 5.07 -16.15 -4.40
CA ARG A 288 5.22 -15.98 -5.85
C ARG A 288 4.02 -15.28 -6.46
N GLU A 289 2.81 -15.72 -6.14
CA GLU A 289 1.56 -15.11 -6.61
C GLU A 289 1.49 -13.61 -6.24
N LEU A 290 1.82 -13.27 -4.99
CA LEU A 290 1.88 -11.87 -4.54
C LEU A 290 2.99 -11.09 -5.25
N SER A 291 4.16 -11.69 -5.46
CA SER A 291 5.28 -11.07 -6.17
C SER A 291 4.92 -10.72 -7.62
N GLU A 292 4.25 -11.61 -8.34
CA GLU A 292 3.81 -11.38 -9.72
C GLU A 292 2.81 -10.23 -9.80
N ARG A 293 1.79 -10.23 -8.92
CA ARG A 293 0.83 -9.11 -8.80
C ARG A 293 1.54 -7.80 -8.47
N SER A 294 2.51 -7.84 -7.58
CA SER A 294 3.26 -6.66 -7.15
C SER A 294 4.09 -6.04 -8.27
N VAL A 295 4.69 -6.87 -9.15
CA VAL A 295 5.45 -6.40 -10.32
C VAL A 295 4.52 -5.67 -11.30
N ALA A 296 3.32 -6.22 -11.54
CA ALA A 296 2.32 -5.58 -12.41
C ALA A 296 1.88 -4.21 -11.86
N LEU A 297 1.60 -4.12 -10.55
CA LEU A 297 1.20 -2.86 -9.91
C LEU A 297 2.33 -1.83 -9.88
N ARG A 298 3.58 -2.25 -9.61
CA ARG A 298 4.76 -1.36 -9.71
C ARG A 298 4.90 -0.77 -11.10
N ARG A 299 4.74 -1.59 -12.14
CA ARG A 299 4.80 -1.10 -13.54
C ARG A 299 3.70 -0.08 -13.83
N ARG A 300 2.47 -0.33 -13.42
CA ARG A 300 1.36 0.63 -13.58
C ARG A 300 1.66 1.94 -12.87
N LEU A 301 2.12 1.91 -11.61
CA LEU A 301 2.53 3.10 -10.87
C LEU A 301 3.66 3.85 -11.56
N LEU A 302 4.70 3.15 -12.01
CA LEU A 302 5.85 3.74 -12.72
C LEU A 302 5.42 4.40 -14.04
N THR A 303 4.53 3.76 -14.81
CA THR A 303 3.98 4.33 -16.04
C THR A 303 3.28 5.66 -15.73
N THR A 304 2.40 5.67 -14.72
CA THR A 304 1.70 6.90 -14.30
C THR A 304 2.68 7.97 -13.79
N ILE A 305 3.63 7.61 -12.93
CA ILE A 305 4.60 8.57 -12.37
C ILE A 305 5.46 9.20 -13.47
N ASN A 306 5.91 8.41 -14.45
CA ASN A 306 6.78 8.88 -15.52
C ASN A 306 6.10 9.87 -16.48
N THR A 307 4.77 10.01 -16.46
CA THR A 307 4.08 11.07 -17.22
C THR A 307 4.26 12.46 -16.60
N PHE A 308 4.73 12.56 -15.35
CA PHE A 308 4.83 13.80 -14.59
C PHE A 308 6.28 14.19 -14.23
N LEU A 309 7.26 13.38 -14.60
CA LEU A 309 8.69 13.61 -14.40
C LEU A 309 9.46 13.62 -15.72
#